data_cccb2c41f6ab9e6f6ad451a1fa18d114
#
_entry.id   cccb2c41f6ab9e6f6ad451a1fa18d114
#
_cell.length_a   1.000
_cell.length_b   1.000
_cell.length_c   1.000
_cell.angle_alpha   90.00
_cell.angle_beta   90.00
_cell.angle_gamma   90.00
#
_symmetry.space_group_name_H-M   'P 1'
#
loop_
_entity.id
_entity.type
_entity.pdbx_description
1 polymer ?
#
loop_
_entity_poly.entity_id
_entity_poly.type
_entity_poly.pdbx_seq_one_letter_code
_entity_poly.pdbx_strand_id
1 'polypeptide(L)'
;EKNEPEPAARKAHRAMLTAAQALVRHVGGFVGEEGAEIVAAFRAHLVEPKLFWDPYAGDKFAHYLFKVDALGFANLDEERAHQRIEEAQLFIDAAHQAYGRIAEQAARAAAAQRSAAEASPAEAE
;
A
#
# COMPACT_ATOMS: atom_id res chain seq x y z
N GLU A 1 15.98 8.43 -27.57
CA GLU A 1 15.93 8.24 -27.30
C GLU A 1 15.67 7.88 -26.62
N LYS A 2 15.50 7.62 -26.61
CA LYS A 2 15.51 7.18 -25.85
C LYS A 2 15.05 7.43 -24.60
N ASN A 3 14.97 8.32 -24.03
CA ASN A 3 14.40 8.79 -22.77
C ASN A 3 12.96 9.14 -22.92
N GLU A 4 12.16 8.14 -23.15
CA GLU A 4 10.74 8.37 -23.21
C GLU A 4 10.19 8.40 -21.79
N PRO A 5 9.48 9.47 -21.42
CA PRO A 5 8.98 9.59 -20.06
C PRO A 5 7.87 8.61 -19.72
N GLU A 6 7.03 8.29 -20.68
CA GLU A 6 5.87 7.47 -20.39
C GLU A 6 6.23 6.05 -19.93
N PRO A 7 7.16 5.34 -20.61
CA PRO A 7 7.48 3.98 -20.13
C PRO A 7 8.04 3.95 -18.73
N ALA A 8 8.85 4.94 -18.36
CA ALA A 8 9.40 4.99 -17.01
C ALA A 8 8.30 5.23 -15.98
N ALA A 9 7.36 6.12 -16.29
CA ALA A 9 6.24 6.39 -15.39
C ALA A 9 5.35 5.16 -15.25
N ARG A 10 5.13 4.43 -16.34
CA ARG A 10 4.33 3.21 -16.29
C ARG A 10 4.99 2.13 -15.44
N LYS A 11 6.31 2.02 -15.56
CA LYS A 11 7.05 1.05 -14.76
C LYS A 11 6.95 1.40 -13.28
N ALA A 12 7.06 2.68 -12.95
CA ALA A 12 6.93 3.13 -11.57
C ALA A 12 5.53 2.83 -11.04
N HIS A 13 4.51 3.06 -11.85
CA HIS A 13 3.14 2.77 -11.45
C HIS A 13 2.93 1.27 -11.20
N ARG A 14 3.53 0.44 -12.03
CA ARG A 14 3.43 -1.01 -11.83
C ARG A 14 4.04 -1.41 -10.50
N ALA A 15 5.14 -0.79 -10.12
CA ALA A 15 5.73 -1.05 -8.81
C ALA A 15 4.80 -0.63 -7.68
N MET A 16 4.08 0.49 -7.83
CA MET A 16 3.08 0.89 -6.85
C MET A 16 1.98 -0.15 -6.72
N LEU A 17 1.49 -0.64 -7.85
CA LEU A 17 0.43 -1.65 -7.83
C LEU A 17 0.90 -2.93 -7.15
N THR A 18 2.14 -3.33 -7.40
CA THR A 18 2.69 -4.51 -6.76
C THR A 18 2.75 -4.33 -5.24
N ALA A 19 3.18 -3.16 -4.80
CA ALA A 19 3.24 -2.88 -3.37
C ALA A 19 1.84 -2.86 -2.74
N ALA A 20 0.88 -2.24 -3.44
CA ALA A 20 -0.49 -2.19 -2.95
C ALA A 20 -1.10 -3.58 -2.86
N GLN A 21 -0.85 -4.41 -3.88
CA GLN A 21 -1.36 -5.77 -3.91
C GLN A 21 -0.81 -6.59 -2.75
N ALA A 22 0.48 -6.42 -2.48
CA ALA A 22 1.11 -7.13 -1.37
C ALA A 22 0.49 -6.74 -0.04
N LEU A 23 0.20 -5.45 0.15
CA LEU A 23 -0.43 -4.99 1.38
C LEU A 23 -1.83 -5.55 1.55
N VAL A 24 -2.62 -5.56 0.47
CA VAL A 24 -3.97 -6.11 0.56
C VAL A 24 -3.92 -7.57 0.98
N ARG A 25 -3.02 -8.34 0.37
CA ARG A 25 -2.88 -9.74 0.73
C ARG A 25 -2.40 -9.91 2.16
N HIS A 26 -1.54 -9.03 2.61
CA HIS A 26 -0.98 -9.11 3.95
C HIS A 26 -2.06 -8.92 5.02
N VAL A 27 -3.05 -8.07 4.76
CA VAL A 27 -4.14 -7.88 5.72
C VAL A 27 -5.28 -8.86 5.50
N GLY A 28 -5.07 -9.86 4.66
CA GLY A 28 -6.04 -10.94 4.47
C GLY A 28 -7.10 -10.64 3.44
N GLY A 29 -6.94 -9.57 2.68
CA GLY A 29 -7.90 -9.24 1.64
C GLY A 29 -7.65 -10.03 0.37
N PHE A 30 -8.71 -10.19 -0.41
CA PHE A 30 -8.61 -10.80 -1.72
C PHE A 30 -8.40 -9.69 -2.76
N VAL A 31 -7.49 -9.91 -3.68
CA VAL A 31 -7.21 -8.94 -4.72
C VAL A 31 -6.83 -9.65 -6.00
N GLY A 32 -7.37 -9.16 -7.12
CA GLY A 32 -7.04 -9.71 -8.42
C GLY A 32 -5.76 -9.12 -8.98
N GLU A 33 -5.59 -9.28 -10.29
CA GLU A 33 -4.38 -8.84 -10.98
C GLU A 33 -4.56 -7.51 -11.69
N GLU A 34 -5.79 -7.09 -11.91
CA GLU A 34 -6.06 -5.88 -12.67
C GLU A 34 -5.84 -4.64 -11.83
N GLY A 35 -5.30 -3.59 -12.47
CA GLY A 35 -5.01 -2.36 -11.77
C GLY A 35 -6.21 -1.78 -11.04
N ALA A 36 -7.36 -1.76 -11.69
CA ALA A 36 -8.56 -1.21 -11.07
C ALA A 36 -8.98 -2.02 -9.85
N GLU A 37 -8.84 -3.34 -9.91
CA GLU A 37 -9.17 -4.20 -8.79
C GLU A 37 -8.21 -3.97 -7.63
N ILE A 38 -6.93 -3.81 -7.95
CA ILE A 38 -5.93 -3.57 -6.91
C ILE A 38 -6.20 -2.25 -6.21
N VAL A 39 -6.50 -1.21 -6.97
CA VAL A 39 -6.77 0.12 -6.39
C VAL A 39 -8.01 0.07 -5.51
N ALA A 40 -9.08 -0.57 -5.97
CA ALA A 40 -10.30 -0.66 -5.19
C ALA A 40 -10.08 -1.44 -3.90
N ALA A 41 -9.36 -2.56 -3.97
CA ALA A 41 -9.08 -3.37 -2.81
C ALA A 41 -8.18 -2.62 -1.83
N PHE A 42 -7.19 -1.90 -2.35
CA PHE A 42 -6.30 -1.12 -1.50
C PHE A 42 -7.08 -0.05 -0.74
N ARG A 43 -7.99 0.64 -1.44
CA ARG A 43 -8.80 1.66 -0.77
C ARG A 43 -9.63 1.05 0.34
N ALA A 44 -10.31 -0.06 0.05
CA ALA A 44 -11.21 -0.68 1.01
C ALA A 44 -10.49 -1.27 2.21
N HIS A 45 -9.34 -1.89 1.99
CA HIS A 45 -8.66 -2.66 3.02
C HIS A 45 -7.57 -1.89 3.75
N LEU A 46 -7.00 -0.86 3.13
CA LEU A 46 -5.88 -0.13 3.72
C LEU A 46 -6.21 1.32 4.04
N VAL A 47 -6.91 2.00 3.14
CA VAL A 47 -7.13 3.44 3.30
C VAL A 47 -8.32 3.72 4.20
N GLU A 48 -9.45 3.08 3.95
CA GLU A 48 -10.66 3.35 4.74
C GLU A 48 -10.47 2.99 6.21
N PRO A 49 -9.86 1.85 6.55
CA PRO A 49 -9.60 1.57 7.97
C PRO A 49 -8.36 2.26 8.52
N LYS A 50 -7.72 3.11 7.72
CA LYS A 50 -6.56 3.90 8.12
C LYS A 50 -5.35 3.06 8.52
N LEU A 51 -5.19 1.92 7.89
CA LEU A 51 -3.99 1.12 8.06
C LEU A 51 -2.83 1.70 7.26
N PHE A 52 -3.13 2.36 6.14
CA PHE A 52 -2.14 3.06 5.34
C PHE A 52 -2.25 4.54 5.65
N TRP A 53 -1.63 4.94 6.75
CA TRP A 53 -1.83 6.27 7.29
C TRP A 53 -0.51 6.80 7.84
N ASP A 54 -0.16 8.01 7.45
CA ASP A 54 1.06 8.65 7.93
C ASP A 54 0.67 9.68 9.00
N PRO A 55 1.35 9.70 10.15
CA PRO A 55 0.98 10.63 11.22
C PRO A 55 1.05 12.10 10.81
N TYR A 56 1.87 12.42 9.83
CA TYR A 56 2.04 13.80 9.40
C TYR A 56 1.31 14.12 8.10
N ALA A 57 1.22 13.16 7.20
CA ALA A 57 0.66 13.38 5.88
C ALA A 57 -0.74 12.77 5.70
N GLY A 58 -1.22 12.00 6.68
CA GLY A 58 -2.51 11.34 6.55
C GLY A 58 -2.50 10.33 5.44
N ASP A 59 -3.46 10.43 4.54
CA ASP A 59 -3.56 9.49 3.43
C ASP A 59 -2.96 10.05 2.13
N LYS A 60 -2.09 11.06 2.24
CA LYS A 60 -1.53 11.71 1.07
C LYS A 60 -0.82 10.74 0.15
N PHE A 61 -0.04 9.81 0.71
CA PHE A 61 0.72 8.89 -0.11
C PHE A 61 -0.19 7.91 -0.85
N ALA A 62 -1.33 7.56 -0.27
CA ALA A 62 -2.31 6.73 -0.95
C ALA A 62 -2.89 7.45 -2.16
N HIS A 63 -3.06 8.76 -2.05
CA HIS A 63 -3.63 9.53 -3.14
C HIS A 63 -2.72 9.56 -4.38
N TYR A 64 -1.42 9.35 -4.20
CA TYR A 64 -0.56 9.25 -5.36
C TYR A 64 -0.96 8.09 -6.27
N LEU A 65 -1.35 6.97 -5.68
CA LEU A 65 -1.84 5.84 -6.45
C LEU A 65 -3.17 6.17 -7.13
N PHE A 66 -4.09 6.79 -6.40
CA PHE A 66 -5.40 7.14 -6.95
C PHE A 66 -5.28 8.16 -8.06
N LYS A 67 -4.33 9.08 -7.93
CA LYS A 67 -4.10 10.10 -8.95
C LYS A 67 -3.72 9.48 -10.29
N VAL A 68 -2.84 8.49 -10.29
CA VAL A 68 -2.44 7.84 -11.52
C VAL A 68 -3.61 7.07 -12.11
N ASP A 69 -4.38 6.41 -11.26
CA ASP A 69 -5.56 5.69 -11.71
C ASP A 69 -6.54 6.62 -12.42
N ALA A 70 -6.72 7.82 -11.90
CA ALA A 70 -7.65 8.79 -12.46
C ALA A 70 -7.11 9.49 -13.70
N LEU A 71 -5.84 9.86 -13.70
CA LEU A 71 -5.27 10.70 -14.76
C LEU A 71 -4.67 9.91 -15.90
N GLY A 72 -4.21 8.70 -15.66
CA GLY A 72 -3.55 7.90 -16.68
C GLY A 72 -2.19 8.46 -17.03
N PHE A 73 -1.77 8.17 -18.26
CA PHE A 73 -0.41 8.50 -18.70
C PHE A 73 -0.36 9.41 -19.91
N ALA A 74 -1.49 9.96 -20.32
CA ALA A 74 -1.53 10.82 -21.49
C ALA A 74 -0.80 12.13 -21.20
N ASN A 75 -0.11 12.63 -22.22
CA ASN A 75 0.51 13.95 -22.17
C ASN A 75 1.55 14.13 -21.07
N LEU A 76 2.28 13.07 -20.76
CA LEU A 76 3.36 13.17 -19.81
C LEU A 76 4.60 13.71 -20.48
N ASP A 77 5.05 14.89 -20.06
CA ASP A 77 6.36 15.36 -20.46
C ASP A 77 7.39 14.85 -19.48
N GLU A 78 8.64 15.23 -19.72
CA GLU A 78 9.75 14.71 -18.90
C GLU A 78 9.60 15.12 -17.45
N GLU A 79 9.21 16.36 -17.22
CA GLU A 79 9.07 16.85 -15.86
C GLU A 79 7.95 16.16 -15.11
N ARG A 80 6.82 15.97 -15.76
CA ARG A 80 5.69 15.30 -15.13
C ARG A 80 5.96 13.83 -14.88
N ALA A 81 6.65 13.19 -15.83
CA ALA A 81 7.03 11.80 -15.64
C ALA A 81 7.98 11.66 -14.47
N HIS A 82 8.92 12.59 -14.34
CA HIS A 82 9.84 12.57 -13.21
C HIS A 82 9.09 12.72 -11.89
N GLN A 83 8.10 13.60 -11.86
CA GLN A 83 7.27 13.79 -10.68
C GLN A 83 6.51 12.51 -10.34
N ARG A 84 5.95 11.83 -11.36
CA ARG A 84 5.26 10.57 -11.13
C ARG A 84 6.17 9.53 -10.53
N ILE A 85 7.40 9.47 -10.99
CA ILE A 85 8.38 8.52 -10.46
C ILE A 85 8.71 8.83 -9.01
N GLU A 86 8.88 10.10 -8.68
CA GLU A 86 9.15 10.49 -7.30
C GLU A 86 7.98 10.16 -6.40
N GLU A 87 6.77 10.43 -6.85
CA GLU A 87 5.58 10.11 -6.05
C GLU A 87 5.43 8.61 -5.87
N ALA A 88 5.77 7.85 -6.90
CA ALA A 88 5.74 6.39 -6.79
C ALA A 88 6.72 5.91 -5.73
N GLN A 89 7.91 6.49 -5.68
CA GLN A 89 8.89 6.12 -4.69
C GLN A 89 8.40 6.43 -3.28
N LEU A 90 7.77 7.59 -3.10
CA LEU A 90 7.20 7.95 -1.82
C LEU A 90 6.10 6.98 -1.40
N PHE A 91 5.26 6.59 -2.35
CA PHE A 91 4.21 5.62 -2.07
C PHE A 91 4.81 4.28 -1.66
N ILE A 92 5.82 3.82 -2.39
CA ILE A 92 6.43 2.52 -2.09
C ILE A 92 7.12 2.54 -0.74
N ASP A 93 7.79 3.63 -0.39
CA ASP A 93 8.41 3.77 0.92
C ASP A 93 7.35 3.74 2.02
N ALA A 94 6.25 4.44 1.80
CA ALA A 94 5.14 4.44 2.76
C ALA A 94 4.54 3.04 2.88
N ALA A 95 4.48 2.31 1.76
CA ALA A 95 3.95 0.95 1.78
C ALA A 95 4.83 0.02 2.60
N HIS A 96 6.15 0.17 2.49
CA HIS A 96 7.06 -0.62 3.29
C HIS A 96 6.89 -0.34 4.78
N GLN A 97 6.72 0.93 5.12
CA GLN A 97 6.50 1.30 6.51
C GLN A 97 5.18 0.76 7.03
N ALA A 98 4.14 0.85 6.22
CA ALA A 98 2.84 0.31 6.61
C ALA A 98 2.90 -1.20 6.81
N TYR A 99 3.60 -1.89 5.91
CA TYR A 99 3.78 -3.32 6.03
C TYR A 99 4.43 -3.68 7.37
N GLY A 100 5.47 -2.95 7.73
CA GLY A 100 6.16 -3.19 8.99
C GLY A 100 5.26 -2.96 10.19
N ARG A 101 4.48 -1.88 10.18
CA ARG A 101 3.57 -1.59 11.28
C ARG A 101 2.49 -2.66 11.42
N ILE A 102 1.94 -3.09 10.31
CA ILE A 102 0.88 -4.09 10.32
C ILE A 102 1.43 -5.43 10.81
N ALA A 103 2.62 -5.80 10.34
CA ALA A 103 3.25 -7.04 10.77
C ALA A 103 3.55 -7.01 12.27
N GLU A 104 3.99 -5.85 12.76
CA GLU A 104 4.29 -5.72 14.18
C GLU A 104 3.03 -5.80 15.02
N GLN A 105 1.95 -5.17 14.57
CA GLN A 105 0.68 -5.23 15.28
C GLN A 105 0.14 -6.64 15.31
N ALA A 106 0.27 -7.37 14.20
CA ALA A 106 -0.18 -8.76 14.13
C ALA A 106 0.62 -9.63 15.10
N ALA A 107 1.92 -9.39 15.19
CA ALA A 107 2.77 -10.14 16.10
C ALA A 107 2.39 -9.88 17.55
N ARG A 108 2.10 -8.61 17.89
CA ARG A 108 1.68 -8.26 19.23
C ARG A 108 0.34 -8.88 19.59
N ALA A 109 -0.59 -8.87 18.65
CA ALA A 109 -1.90 -9.47 18.86
C ALA A 109 -1.78 -10.96 19.08
N ALA A 110 -0.93 -11.63 18.29
CA ALA A 110 -0.71 -13.06 18.45
C ALA A 110 -0.08 -13.38 19.79
N ALA A 111 0.89 -12.55 20.21
CA ALA A 111 1.53 -12.75 21.51
C ALA A 111 0.54 -12.55 22.65
N ALA A 112 -0.33 -11.55 22.53
CA ALA A 112 -1.34 -11.30 23.55
C ALA A 112 -2.33 -12.46 23.64
N GLN A 113 -2.70 -13.01 22.50
CA GLN A 113 -3.60 -14.15 22.48
C GLN A 113 -2.96 -15.40 23.10
N ARG A 114 -1.68 -15.60 22.82
CA ARG A 114 -0.97 -16.73 23.42
C ARG A 114 -0.90 -16.59 24.94
N SER A 115 -0.62 -15.37 25.43
CA SER A 115 -0.58 -15.14 26.86
C SER A 115 -1.93 -15.38 27.51
N ALA A 116 -2.99 -14.90 26.87
CA ALA A 116 -4.35 -15.11 27.38
C ALA A 116 -4.70 -16.59 27.40
N ALA A 117 -4.33 -17.31 26.33
CA ALA A 117 -4.61 -18.74 26.26
C ALA A 117 -3.85 -19.51 27.33
N GLU A 118 -2.62 -19.09 27.62
CA GLU A 118 -1.84 -19.77 28.64
C GLU A 118 -2.39 -19.53 30.03
N ALA A 119 -2.95 -18.35 30.26
CA ALA A 119 -3.54 -18.04 31.56
C ALA A 119 -4.90 -18.70 31.73
N SER A 120 -5.66 -18.79 30.65
CA SER A 120 -7.02 -19.30 30.69
C SER A 120 -7.17 -20.69 31.28
N PRO A 121 -6.36 -21.68 30.92
CA PRO A 121 -6.56 -23.03 31.42
C PRO A 121 -6.50 -23.12 32.94
N ALA A 122 -5.66 -22.30 33.55
CA ALA A 122 -5.57 -22.31 35.00
C ALA A 122 -6.87 -21.83 35.63
N GLU A 123 -7.53 -20.90 35.00
CA GLU A 123 -8.78 -20.38 35.51
C GLU A 123 -9.93 -21.32 35.28
N ALA A 124 -9.84 -22.12 34.24
CA ALA A 124 -10.89 -23.05 33.91
C ALA A 124 -11.05 -24.10 35.00
N GLU A 125 -10.01 -24.30 35.76
CA GLU A 125 -10.07 -25.23 36.89
C GLU A 125 -10.84 -24.66 38.03
#